data_d100eb9dec7c22524e542183a332f24c
#
_entry.id   d100eb9dec7c22524e542183a332f24c
#
_cell.length_a   1.000
_cell.length_b   1.000
_cell.length_c   1.000
_cell.angle_alpha   90.00
_cell.angle_beta   90.00
_cell.angle_gamma   90.00
#
_symmetry.space_group_name_H-M   'P 1'
#
loop_
_entity.id
_entity.type
_entity.pdbx_description
1 polymer ?
#
loop_
_entity_poly.entity_id
_entity_poly.type
_entity_poly.pdbx_seq_one_letter_code
_entity_poly.pdbx_strand_id
1 'polypeptide(L)'
;YAQPGQAAQELELLLELKVIADVGLVGFPNVGKSTFLSRVTNARPKIANYHFTTLNPNLGVVDLEGTGGFVIADIPGLIEGASEGVGLGHEFLRHIERTKVIIHIVDAAGTEGRDPIQDIYAINKELEAYNPEIAARPQVIAANKIDAIYTEDGSDPVEAIRAEFEPKGIKVFPMSAVTGQGVKELLYEVNEMLQGIGEETTVFAQEYFPDSMMGSVDDAYTVTYDEEEDEYVVEGPKIEKMLGYTNLDSEKGFTFFQNFLKDAGILEELESLGIQEGDTVRMYGLSFDYYK
;
A
#
# COMPACT_ATOMS: atom_id res chain seq x y z
N TYR A 1 21.29 14.82 32.15
CA TYR A 1 22.51 14.71 31.34
C TYR A 1 22.12 14.90 29.89
N ALA A 2 22.77 15.83 29.17
CA ALA A 2 22.60 15.96 27.73
C ALA A 2 23.48 14.89 27.07
N GLN A 3 22.89 14.02 26.29
CA GLN A 3 23.64 13.08 25.46
C GLN A 3 23.97 13.74 24.12
N PRO A 4 25.17 13.53 23.57
CA PRO A 4 25.46 13.95 22.20
C PRO A 4 24.51 13.28 21.23
N GLY A 5 24.16 13.97 20.12
CA GLY A 5 23.33 13.41 19.08
C GLY A 5 24.04 12.25 18.35
N GLN A 6 23.28 11.29 17.90
CA GLN A 6 23.79 10.23 17.03
C GLN A 6 24.00 10.76 15.60
N ALA A 7 24.88 10.11 14.85
CA ALA A 7 25.02 10.37 13.42
C ALA A 7 23.67 10.16 12.71
N ALA A 8 23.32 11.09 11.83
CA ALA A 8 22.09 10.97 11.03
C ALA A 8 22.24 9.85 10.01
N GLN A 9 21.17 9.08 9.80
CA GLN A 9 21.09 8.12 8.70
C GLN A 9 20.34 8.77 7.54
N GLU A 10 20.93 8.76 6.36
CA GLU A 10 20.27 9.14 5.13
C GLU A 10 19.74 7.87 4.47
N LEU A 11 18.41 7.81 4.26
CA LEU A 11 17.74 6.69 3.63
C LEU A 11 17.05 7.17 2.37
N GLU A 12 17.27 6.46 1.28
CA GLU A 12 16.48 6.64 0.06
C GLU A 12 15.26 5.72 0.15
N LEU A 13 14.05 6.31 0.19
CA LEU A 13 12.80 5.59 0.33
C LEU A 13 12.04 5.62 -0.99
N LEU A 14 11.71 4.44 -1.51
CA LEU A 14 10.76 4.30 -2.60
C LEU A 14 9.34 4.19 -2.02
N LEU A 15 8.53 5.23 -2.25
CA LEU A 15 7.13 5.23 -1.83
C LEU A 15 6.24 4.75 -2.97
N GLU A 16 5.50 3.67 -2.75
CA GLU A 16 4.53 3.13 -3.69
C GLU A 16 3.10 3.33 -3.15
N LEU A 17 2.25 4.04 -3.93
CA LEU A 17 0.84 4.18 -3.61
C LEU A 17 0.10 2.92 -4.05
N LYS A 18 -0.31 2.08 -3.10
CA LYS A 18 -0.91 0.76 -3.37
C LYS A 18 -2.42 0.77 -3.60
N VAL A 19 -3.14 1.82 -3.20
CA VAL A 19 -4.60 1.92 -3.35
C VAL A 19 -4.92 3.02 -4.35
N ILE A 20 -5.53 2.65 -5.48
CA ILE A 20 -5.94 3.61 -6.52
C ILE A 20 -7.42 3.95 -6.40
N ALA A 21 -8.26 2.97 -6.05
CA ALA A 21 -9.70 3.16 -5.94
C ALA A 21 -10.32 2.21 -4.89
N ASP A 22 -11.41 2.68 -4.27
CA ASP A 22 -12.22 1.88 -3.36
C ASP A 22 -13.24 1.02 -4.11
N VAL A 23 -13.70 1.51 -5.27
CA VAL A 23 -14.76 0.92 -6.08
C VAL A 23 -14.29 0.67 -7.49
N GLY A 24 -14.48 -0.54 -7.99
CA GLY A 24 -14.26 -0.91 -9.37
C GLY A 24 -15.56 -0.79 -10.20
N LEU A 25 -15.48 -0.13 -11.37
CA LEU A 25 -16.58 0.00 -12.30
C LEU A 25 -16.39 -0.97 -13.45
N VAL A 26 -17.32 -1.91 -13.63
CA VAL A 26 -17.27 -2.93 -14.68
C VAL A 26 -18.52 -2.88 -15.56
N GLY A 27 -18.41 -3.38 -16.77
CA GLY A 27 -19.51 -3.44 -17.72
C GLY A 27 -19.02 -3.43 -19.16
N PHE A 28 -19.86 -3.87 -20.09
CA PHE A 28 -19.56 -3.89 -21.51
C PHE A 28 -19.28 -2.49 -22.08
N PRO A 29 -18.66 -2.36 -23.26
CA PRO A 29 -18.60 -1.08 -23.96
C PRO A 29 -20.00 -0.49 -24.18
N ASN A 30 -20.10 0.82 -24.24
CA ASN A 30 -21.32 1.59 -24.49
C ASN A 30 -22.48 1.43 -23.49
N VAL A 31 -22.30 0.71 -22.37
CA VAL A 31 -23.32 0.62 -21.30
C VAL A 31 -23.43 1.92 -20.48
N GLY A 32 -22.50 2.87 -20.66
CA GLY A 32 -22.53 4.19 -20.02
C GLY A 32 -21.57 4.39 -18.85
N LYS A 33 -20.51 3.57 -18.68
CA LYS A 33 -19.53 3.70 -17.62
C LYS A 33 -18.90 5.09 -17.56
N SER A 34 -18.35 5.58 -18.66
CA SER A 34 -17.70 6.89 -18.72
C SER A 34 -18.68 8.04 -18.49
N THR A 35 -19.94 7.90 -18.93
CA THR A 35 -21.01 8.88 -18.67
C THR A 35 -21.34 8.92 -17.18
N PHE A 36 -21.49 7.74 -16.55
CA PHE A 36 -21.70 7.63 -15.13
C PHE A 36 -20.54 8.25 -14.33
N LEU A 37 -19.31 7.88 -14.65
CA LEU A 37 -18.12 8.40 -13.97
C LEU A 37 -18.02 9.93 -14.08
N SER A 38 -18.28 10.49 -15.26
CA SER A 38 -18.28 11.94 -15.48
C SER A 38 -19.39 12.66 -14.69
N ARG A 39 -20.49 11.97 -14.42
CA ARG A 39 -21.64 12.54 -13.68
C ARG A 39 -21.41 12.57 -12.18
N VAL A 40 -20.79 11.54 -11.63
CA VAL A 40 -20.63 11.37 -10.18
C VAL A 40 -19.39 12.03 -9.64
N THR A 41 -18.51 12.47 -10.50
CA THR A 41 -17.23 13.09 -10.14
C THR A 41 -17.36 14.59 -10.05
N ASN A 42 -16.95 15.20 -8.92
CA ASN A 42 -16.96 16.65 -8.70
C ASN A 42 -15.92 17.41 -9.55
N ALA A 43 -14.89 16.73 -10.04
CA ALA A 43 -13.90 17.24 -10.97
C ALA A 43 -13.92 16.36 -12.23
N ARG A 44 -13.49 16.90 -13.40
CA ARG A 44 -13.33 16.06 -14.59
C ARG A 44 -12.53 14.81 -14.25
N PRO A 45 -12.99 13.60 -14.65
CA PRO A 45 -12.25 12.38 -14.41
C PRO A 45 -10.80 12.58 -14.84
N LYS A 46 -9.87 12.30 -13.94
CA LYS A 46 -8.44 12.40 -14.26
C LYS A 46 -8.01 11.10 -14.89
N ILE A 47 -7.51 11.20 -16.13
CA ILE A 47 -6.72 10.11 -16.70
C ILE A 47 -5.41 10.09 -15.92
N ALA A 48 -5.22 9.07 -15.12
CA ALA A 48 -3.99 8.92 -14.36
C ALA A 48 -2.94 8.24 -15.23
N ASN A 49 -1.93 9.01 -15.63
CA ASN A 49 -0.76 8.48 -16.34
C ASN A 49 0.17 7.80 -15.35
N TYR A 50 -0.08 6.55 -15.06
CA TYR A 50 0.86 5.76 -14.29
C TYR A 50 1.96 5.21 -15.22
N HIS A 51 3.21 5.46 -14.91
CA HIS A 51 4.37 5.08 -15.73
C HIS A 51 4.49 3.56 -15.96
N PHE A 52 3.72 2.78 -15.21
CA PHE A 52 3.70 1.32 -15.23
C PHE A 52 2.43 0.72 -15.85
N THR A 53 1.50 1.53 -16.41
CA THR A 53 0.26 1.02 -17.02
C THR A 53 0.27 1.24 -18.52
N THR A 54 -0.06 0.18 -19.28
CA THR A 54 -0.33 0.30 -20.73
C THR A 54 -1.69 0.91 -21.03
N LEU A 55 -2.62 0.87 -20.07
CA LEU A 55 -3.94 1.48 -20.13
C LEU A 55 -4.12 2.41 -18.93
N ASN A 56 -4.52 3.64 -19.19
CA ASN A 56 -4.75 4.64 -18.17
C ASN A 56 -6.17 4.51 -17.62
N PRO A 57 -6.37 4.18 -16.33
CA PRO A 57 -7.70 4.12 -15.75
C PRO A 57 -8.31 5.51 -15.67
N ASN A 58 -9.60 5.60 -15.92
CA ASN A 58 -10.36 6.79 -15.60
C ASN A 58 -10.77 6.74 -14.13
N LEU A 59 -10.27 7.67 -13.34
CA LEU A 59 -10.59 7.79 -11.93
C LEU A 59 -11.60 8.89 -11.68
N GLY A 60 -12.58 8.61 -10.82
CA GLY A 60 -13.56 9.57 -10.34
C GLY A 60 -13.56 9.64 -8.82
N VAL A 61 -13.47 10.84 -8.26
CA VAL A 61 -13.67 11.08 -6.83
C VAL A 61 -15.12 11.46 -6.61
N VAL A 62 -15.83 10.64 -5.86
CA VAL A 62 -17.20 10.86 -5.42
C VAL A 62 -17.16 11.50 -4.05
N ASP A 63 -17.88 12.60 -3.89
CA ASP A 63 -18.07 13.28 -2.62
C ASP A 63 -19.55 13.23 -2.25
N LEU A 64 -19.85 12.63 -1.12
CA LEU A 64 -21.19 12.49 -0.61
C LEU A 64 -21.36 13.41 0.61
N GLU A 65 -22.25 14.38 0.50
CA GLU A 65 -22.55 15.34 1.58
C GLU A 65 -22.80 14.64 2.93
N GLY A 66 -21.91 14.90 3.88
CA GLY A 66 -22.07 14.47 5.29
C GLY A 66 -21.58 13.04 5.60
N THR A 67 -21.17 12.25 4.64
CA THR A 67 -20.76 10.84 4.86
C THR A 67 -19.35 10.49 4.38
N GLY A 68 -18.59 11.48 3.89
CA GLY A 68 -17.31 11.25 3.26
C GLY A 68 -17.43 10.95 1.76
N GLY A 69 -16.36 10.49 1.16
CA GLY A 69 -16.29 10.18 -0.26
C GLY A 69 -15.47 8.94 -0.51
N PHE A 70 -15.47 8.47 -1.75
CA PHE A 70 -14.69 7.32 -2.20
C PHE A 70 -14.22 7.52 -3.64
N VAL A 71 -13.24 6.73 -4.05
CA VAL A 71 -12.70 6.78 -5.40
C VAL A 71 -13.23 5.62 -6.23
N ILE A 72 -13.74 5.92 -7.43
CA ILE A 72 -14.17 4.92 -8.42
C ILE A 72 -13.12 4.85 -9.53
N ALA A 73 -12.73 3.64 -9.91
CA ALA A 73 -11.91 3.38 -11.10
C ALA A 73 -12.75 2.66 -12.16
N ASP A 74 -12.79 3.21 -13.37
CA ASP A 74 -13.26 2.48 -14.56
C ASP A 74 -12.22 1.42 -14.93
N ILE A 75 -12.66 0.17 -15.03
CA ILE A 75 -11.83 -0.99 -15.38
C ILE A 75 -12.00 -1.26 -16.88
N PRO A 76 -11.21 -0.63 -17.76
CA PRO A 76 -11.30 -0.85 -19.19
C PRO A 76 -10.71 -2.21 -19.55
N GLY A 77 -11.26 -2.85 -20.58
CA GLY A 77 -10.62 -4.00 -21.24
C GLY A 77 -10.82 -5.37 -20.59
N LEU A 78 -11.75 -5.52 -19.63
CA LEU A 78 -12.12 -6.86 -19.14
C LEU A 78 -12.72 -7.75 -20.25
N ILE A 79 -13.25 -7.18 -21.33
CA ILE A 79 -14.07 -7.89 -22.33
C ILE A 79 -13.33 -8.18 -23.64
N GLU A 80 -12.18 -7.60 -23.91
CA GLU A 80 -11.45 -7.78 -25.17
C GLU A 80 -10.19 -8.64 -24.99
N GLY A 81 -10.35 -9.90 -24.57
CA GLY A 81 -9.26 -10.88 -24.58
C GLY A 81 -8.32 -10.82 -23.36
N ALA A 82 -8.80 -10.38 -22.20
CA ALA A 82 -8.01 -10.39 -20.96
C ALA A 82 -7.54 -11.80 -20.58
N SER A 83 -8.33 -12.83 -20.90
CA SER A 83 -7.99 -14.24 -20.69
C SER A 83 -6.92 -14.77 -21.66
N GLU A 84 -6.68 -14.09 -22.79
CA GLU A 84 -5.69 -14.50 -23.81
C GLU A 84 -4.31 -13.85 -23.66
N GLY A 85 -4.08 -13.07 -22.59
CA GLY A 85 -2.77 -12.51 -22.26
C GLY A 85 -2.32 -11.33 -23.12
N VAL A 86 -3.18 -10.79 -23.95
CA VAL A 86 -2.87 -9.68 -24.85
C VAL A 86 -3.66 -8.43 -24.42
N GLY A 87 -3.12 -7.65 -23.49
CA GLY A 87 -3.63 -6.29 -23.40
C GLY A 87 -3.66 -5.55 -22.06
N LEU A 88 -3.76 -6.22 -20.92
CA LEU A 88 -3.72 -5.52 -19.62
C LEU A 88 -2.43 -5.88 -18.91
N GLY A 89 -1.56 -4.90 -18.68
CA GLY A 89 -0.34 -5.12 -17.92
C GLY A 89 -0.67 -5.68 -16.53
N HIS A 90 -0.01 -6.76 -16.12
CA HIS A 90 -0.16 -7.38 -14.79
C HIS A 90 -0.07 -6.36 -13.64
N GLU A 91 0.58 -5.23 -13.84
CA GLU A 91 0.74 -4.18 -12.84
C GLU A 91 -0.52 -3.33 -12.65
N PHE A 92 -1.25 -3.03 -13.75
CA PHE A 92 -2.52 -2.31 -13.66
C PHE A 92 -3.57 -3.12 -12.88
N LEU A 93 -3.56 -4.42 -13.08
CA LEU A 93 -4.51 -5.33 -12.45
C LEU A 93 -4.28 -5.48 -10.95
N ARG A 94 -3.02 -5.40 -10.47
CA ARG A 94 -2.72 -5.35 -9.03
C ARG A 94 -3.36 -4.16 -8.30
N HIS A 95 -3.57 -3.05 -9.00
CA HIS A 95 -4.18 -1.86 -8.40
C HIS A 95 -5.70 -1.98 -8.30
N ILE A 96 -6.33 -2.74 -9.22
CA ILE A 96 -7.74 -3.07 -9.18
C ILE A 96 -8.03 -4.18 -8.17
N GLU A 97 -7.07 -5.07 -7.93
CA GLU A 97 -7.14 -6.12 -6.90
C GLU A 97 -7.45 -5.58 -5.49
N ARG A 98 -7.38 -4.27 -5.30
CA ARG A 98 -7.65 -3.62 -4.00
C ARG A 98 -8.97 -2.88 -3.93
N THR A 99 -9.76 -2.86 -5.00
CA THR A 99 -11.12 -2.33 -4.91
C THR A 99 -11.93 -3.19 -3.94
N LYS A 100 -12.71 -2.55 -3.08
CA LYS A 100 -13.49 -3.22 -2.03
C LYS A 100 -14.88 -3.64 -2.50
N VAL A 101 -15.46 -2.87 -3.42
CA VAL A 101 -16.81 -3.04 -3.97
C VAL A 101 -16.77 -2.92 -5.49
N ILE A 102 -17.64 -3.66 -6.17
CA ILE A 102 -17.80 -3.59 -7.63
C ILE A 102 -19.17 -2.99 -7.97
N ILE A 103 -19.19 -1.99 -8.84
CA ILE A 103 -20.39 -1.51 -9.52
C ILE A 103 -20.41 -2.13 -10.93
N HIS A 104 -21.38 -2.98 -11.19
CA HIS A 104 -21.59 -3.56 -12.49
C HIS A 104 -22.63 -2.77 -13.26
N ILE A 105 -22.23 -1.99 -14.26
CA ILE A 105 -23.17 -1.22 -15.09
C ILE A 105 -23.59 -2.04 -16.30
N VAL A 106 -24.91 -2.13 -16.51
CA VAL A 106 -25.51 -2.81 -17.65
C VAL A 106 -26.50 -1.91 -18.38
N ASP A 107 -26.67 -2.14 -19.67
CA ASP A 107 -27.67 -1.46 -20.50
C ASP A 107 -29.03 -2.14 -20.36
N ALA A 108 -29.87 -1.66 -19.44
CA ALA A 108 -31.19 -2.23 -19.18
C ALA A 108 -32.16 -2.06 -20.37
N ALA A 109 -31.92 -1.05 -21.23
CA ALA A 109 -32.75 -0.82 -22.41
C ALA A 109 -32.37 -1.72 -23.59
N GLY A 110 -31.23 -2.44 -23.51
CA GLY A 110 -30.76 -3.28 -24.60
C GLY A 110 -30.48 -2.53 -25.90
N THR A 111 -30.01 -1.27 -25.81
CA THR A 111 -29.82 -0.40 -26.98
C THR A 111 -28.83 -0.95 -28.01
N GLU A 112 -27.93 -1.82 -27.58
CA GLU A 112 -26.94 -2.51 -28.43
C GLU A 112 -27.46 -3.90 -28.93
N GLY A 113 -28.73 -4.23 -28.65
CA GLY A 113 -29.31 -5.53 -29.01
C GLY A 113 -28.80 -6.71 -28.16
N ARG A 114 -28.25 -6.43 -27.00
CA ARG A 114 -27.70 -7.41 -26.05
C ARG A 114 -28.66 -7.65 -24.90
N ASP A 115 -28.61 -8.86 -24.35
CA ASP A 115 -29.36 -9.22 -23.15
C ASP A 115 -28.57 -8.81 -21.90
N PRO A 116 -29.08 -7.87 -21.08
CA PRO A 116 -28.38 -7.41 -19.89
C PRO A 116 -28.05 -8.50 -18.87
N ILE A 117 -28.89 -9.54 -18.75
CA ILE A 117 -28.65 -10.66 -17.84
C ILE A 117 -27.46 -11.49 -18.33
N GLN A 118 -27.41 -11.79 -19.63
CA GLN A 118 -26.27 -12.52 -20.21
C GLN A 118 -24.97 -11.70 -20.12
N ASP A 119 -25.06 -10.39 -20.26
CA ASP A 119 -23.90 -9.49 -20.11
C ASP A 119 -23.33 -9.55 -18.69
N ILE A 120 -24.19 -9.58 -17.66
CA ILE A 120 -23.73 -9.71 -16.27
C ILE A 120 -23.00 -11.03 -16.05
N TYR A 121 -23.57 -12.14 -16.54
CA TYR A 121 -22.93 -13.45 -16.42
C TYR A 121 -21.58 -13.51 -17.15
N ALA A 122 -21.51 -12.94 -18.34
CA ALA A 122 -20.28 -12.93 -19.13
C ALA A 122 -19.17 -12.19 -18.41
N ILE A 123 -19.45 -11.01 -17.84
CA ILE A 123 -18.47 -10.22 -17.06
C ILE A 123 -18.08 -10.93 -15.77
N ASN A 124 -19.02 -11.50 -15.03
CA ASN A 124 -18.71 -12.24 -13.81
C ASN A 124 -17.80 -13.44 -14.10
N LYS A 125 -18.03 -14.15 -15.19
CA LYS A 125 -17.17 -15.26 -15.62
C LYS A 125 -15.76 -14.76 -15.99
N GLU A 126 -15.65 -13.61 -16.62
CA GLU A 126 -14.37 -13.02 -16.98
C GLU A 126 -13.60 -12.52 -15.75
N LEU A 127 -14.30 -11.89 -14.80
CA LEU A 127 -13.74 -11.51 -13.50
C LEU A 127 -13.20 -12.72 -12.74
N GLU A 128 -13.96 -13.82 -12.71
CA GLU A 128 -13.58 -15.07 -12.06
C GLU A 128 -12.34 -15.70 -12.72
N ALA A 129 -12.33 -15.73 -14.04
CA ALA A 129 -11.17 -16.23 -14.81
C ALA A 129 -9.93 -15.37 -14.63
N TYR A 130 -10.13 -14.07 -14.43
CA TYR A 130 -9.06 -13.11 -14.22
C TYR A 130 -8.49 -13.19 -12.80
N ASN A 131 -9.31 -12.97 -11.79
CA ASN A 131 -8.98 -13.08 -10.36
C ASN A 131 -10.20 -13.44 -9.53
N PRO A 132 -10.26 -14.67 -8.99
CA PRO A 132 -11.38 -15.12 -8.14
C PRO A 132 -11.61 -14.25 -6.90
N GLU A 133 -10.58 -13.60 -6.36
CA GLU A 133 -10.71 -12.70 -5.20
C GLU A 133 -11.49 -11.44 -5.55
N ILE A 134 -11.30 -10.91 -6.76
CA ILE A 134 -12.08 -9.76 -7.25
C ILE A 134 -13.53 -10.18 -7.54
N ALA A 135 -13.72 -11.32 -8.17
CA ALA A 135 -15.05 -11.85 -8.46
C ALA A 135 -15.88 -12.13 -7.18
N ALA A 136 -15.22 -12.48 -6.09
CA ALA A 136 -15.85 -12.74 -4.79
C ALA A 136 -16.22 -11.44 -4.02
N ARG A 137 -15.83 -10.27 -4.50
CA ARG A 137 -16.12 -9.02 -3.80
C ARG A 137 -17.60 -8.66 -3.83
N PRO A 138 -18.09 -7.93 -2.80
CA PRO A 138 -19.43 -7.39 -2.81
C PRO A 138 -19.70 -6.58 -4.07
N GLN A 139 -20.81 -6.83 -4.74
CA GLN A 139 -21.16 -6.12 -5.97
C GLN A 139 -22.61 -5.62 -5.94
N VAL A 140 -22.84 -4.54 -6.68
CA VAL A 140 -24.17 -4.02 -6.99
C VAL A 140 -24.33 -3.90 -8.49
N ILE A 141 -25.55 -4.08 -9.00
CA ILE A 141 -25.87 -3.91 -10.41
C ILE A 141 -26.55 -2.56 -10.61
N ALA A 142 -25.98 -1.76 -11.49
CA ALA A 142 -26.53 -0.52 -11.95
C ALA A 142 -27.20 -0.74 -13.31
N ALA A 143 -28.53 -0.91 -13.30
CA ALA A 143 -29.35 -1.06 -14.51
C ALA A 143 -29.53 0.31 -15.17
N ASN A 144 -28.62 0.66 -16.08
CA ASN A 144 -28.53 1.97 -16.71
C ASN A 144 -29.40 2.09 -17.94
N LYS A 145 -29.60 3.33 -18.41
CA LYS A 145 -30.38 3.73 -19.57
C LYS A 145 -31.88 3.51 -19.42
N ILE A 146 -32.41 3.60 -18.17
CA ILE A 146 -33.86 3.46 -17.95
C ILE A 146 -34.65 4.52 -18.69
N ASP A 147 -34.07 5.65 -19.04
CA ASP A 147 -34.65 6.71 -19.88
C ASP A 147 -34.88 6.29 -21.34
N ALA A 148 -34.23 5.21 -21.76
CA ALA A 148 -34.35 4.67 -23.12
C ALA A 148 -35.17 3.35 -23.19
N ILE A 149 -35.69 2.88 -22.07
CA ILE A 149 -36.51 1.66 -22.05
C ILE A 149 -37.83 1.92 -22.82
N TYR A 150 -38.02 1.16 -23.84
CA TYR A 150 -39.28 1.07 -24.59
C TYR A 150 -39.58 -0.38 -24.85
N THR A 151 -40.72 -0.88 -24.31
CA THR A 151 -41.14 -2.25 -24.48
C THR A 151 -42.59 -2.25 -25.04
N GLU A 152 -42.79 -2.92 -26.17
CA GLU A 152 -44.12 -3.02 -26.80
C GLU A 152 -45.06 -3.95 -26.01
N ASP A 153 -44.51 -4.92 -25.31
CA ASP A 153 -45.23 -5.94 -24.54
C ASP A 153 -45.47 -5.56 -23.05
N GLY A 154 -44.99 -4.38 -22.64
CA GLY A 154 -45.09 -3.93 -21.26
C GLY A 154 -44.19 -4.65 -20.27
N SER A 155 -43.24 -5.47 -20.75
CA SER A 155 -42.23 -6.09 -19.90
C SER A 155 -41.29 -5.02 -19.30
N ASP A 156 -40.85 -5.22 -18.05
CA ASP A 156 -39.86 -4.38 -17.42
C ASP A 156 -38.52 -5.12 -17.34
N PRO A 157 -37.53 -4.74 -18.16
CA PRO A 157 -36.23 -5.39 -18.13
C PRO A 157 -35.48 -5.22 -16.78
N VAL A 158 -35.77 -4.17 -16.02
CA VAL A 158 -35.20 -3.98 -14.69
C VAL A 158 -35.74 -5.02 -13.72
N GLU A 159 -37.04 -5.30 -13.76
CA GLU A 159 -37.66 -6.34 -12.93
C GLU A 159 -37.13 -7.75 -13.29
N ALA A 160 -36.85 -8.01 -14.56
CA ALA A 160 -36.18 -9.25 -14.96
C ALA A 160 -34.78 -9.39 -14.36
N ILE A 161 -33.98 -8.33 -14.35
CA ILE A 161 -32.64 -8.29 -13.73
C ILE A 161 -32.77 -8.50 -12.21
N ARG A 162 -33.73 -7.83 -11.55
CA ARG A 162 -33.99 -8.00 -10.11
C ARG A 162 -34.36 -9.43 -9.74
N ALA A 163 -35.31 -10.01 -10.47
CA ALA A 163 -35.73 -11.39 -10.24
C ALA A 163 -34.61 -12.40 -10.32
N GLU A 164 -33.59 -12.14 -11.15
CA GLU A 164 -32.45 -13.03 -11.33
C GLU A 164 -31.37 -12.83 -10.26
N PHE A 165 -31.07 -11.59 -9.88
CA PHE A 165 -29.85 -11.28 -9.06
C PHE A 165 -30.14 -10.94 -7.59
N GLU A 166 -31.31 -10.38 -7.23
CA GLU A 166 -31.62 -10.07 -5.81
C GLU A 166 -31.73 -11.34 -4.95
N PRO A 167 -32.24 -12.48 -5.43
CA PRO A 167 -32.21 -13.72 -4.66
C PRO A 167 -30.80 -14.25 -4.40
N LYS A 168 -29.81 -13.79 -5.18
CA LYS A 168 -28.38 -14.10 -4.99
C LYS A 168 -27.68 -13.10 -4.07
N GLY A 169 -28.42 -12.16 -3.47
CA GLY A 169 -27.89 -11.12 -2.56
C GLY A 169 -27.27 -9.92 -3.27
N ILE A 170 -27.45 -9.77 -4.58
CA ILE A 170 -26.92 -8.66 -5.37
C ILE A 170 -28.04 -7.65 -5.60
N LYS A 171 -27.91 -6.45 -5.03
CA LYS A 171 -28.90 -5.37 -5.17
C LYS A 171 -28.85 -4.76 -6.57
N VAL A 172 -30.02 -4.43 -7.12
CA VAL A 172 -30.19 -3.85 -8.46
C VAL A 172 -30.74 -2.44 -8.37
N PHE A 173 -30.03 -1.47 -8.91
CA PHE A 173 -30.37 -0.07 -8.92
C PHE A 173 -30.72 0.40 -10.33
N PRO A 174 -32.00 0.71 -10.63
CA PRO A 174 -32.37 1.33 -11.90
C PRO A 174 -31.85 2.76 -11.93
N MET A 175 -31.14 3.12 -12.98
CA MET A 175 -30.59 4.47 -13.12
C MET A 175 -30.52 4.95 -14.57
N SER A 176 -30.38 6.26 -14.72
CA SER A 176 -29.93 6.89 -15.94
C SER A 176 -28.73 7.77 -15.68
N ALA A 177 -27.58 7.40 -16.22
CA ALA A 177 -26.37 8.21 -16.14
C ALA A 177 -26.53 9.55 -16.86
N VAL A 178 -27.39 9.63 -17.87
CA VAL A 178 -27.67 10.86 -18.63
C VAL A 178 -28.56 11.82 -17.85
N THR A 179 -29.65 11.35 -17.28
CA THR A 179 -30.59 12.22 -16.54
C THR A 179 -30.17 12.43 -15.09
N GLY A 180 -29.45 11.46 -14.50
CA GLY A 180 -29.06 11.42 -13.09
C GLY A 180 -30.07 10.71 -12.19
N GLN A 181 -31.16 10.22 -12.73
CA GLN A 181 -32.14 9.47 -11.98
C GLN A 181 -31.51 8.17 -11.39
N GLY A 182 -31.79 7.85 -10.13
CA GLY A 182 -31.32 6.65 -9.45
C GLY A 182 -29.83 6.62 -9.09
N VAL A 183 -29.04 7.60 -9.55
CA VAL A 183 -27.58 7.65 -9.33
C VAL A 183 -27.25 7.85 -7.85
N LYS A 184 -28.00 8.74 -7.18
CA LYS A 184 -27.72 9.10 -5.79
C LYS A 184 -27.97 7.92 -4.85
N GLU A 185 -29.04 7.18 -5.07
CA GLU A 185 -29.40 5.98 -4.33
C GLU A 185 -28.33 4.89 -4.44
N LEU A 186 -27.83 4.66 -5.64
CA LEU A 186 -26.72 3.74 -5.90
C LEU A 186 -25.45 4.14 -5.11
N LEU A 187 -25.08 5.43 -5.14
CA LEU A 187 -23.88 5.90 -4.47
C LEU A 187 -23.97 5.79 -2.94
N TYR A 188 -25.14 6.05 -2.34
CA TYR A 188 -25.31 5.86 -0.91
C TYR A 188 -25.20 4.39 -0.50
N GLU A 189 -25.80 3.47 -1.27
CA GLU A 189 -25.64 2.03 -1.02
C GLU A 189 -24.19 1.60 -1.07
N VAL A 190 -23.46 2.02 -2.12
CA VAL A 190 -22.03 1.69 -2.26
C VAL A 190 -21.22 2.24 -1.08
N ASN A 191 -21.51 3.46 -0.63
CA ASN A 191 -20.84 4.03 0.53
C ASN A 191 -21.16 3.23 1.82
N GLU A 192 -22.41 2.79 2.00
CA GLU A 192 -22.80 1.95 3.14
C GLU A 192 -22.08 0.59 3.11
N MET A 193 -21.95 -0.03 1.93
CA MET A 193 -21.18 -1.25 1.75
C MET A 193 -19.71 -1.05 2.10
N LEU A 194 -19.08 0.05 1.66
CA LEU A 194 -17.69 0.38 1.99
C LEU A 194 -17.47 0.54 3.48
N GLN A 195 -18.38 1.23 4.18
CA GLN A 195 -18.33 1.38 5.63
C GLN A 195 -18.48 0.05 6.38
N GLY A 196 -19.28 -0.88 5.83
CA GLY A 196 -19.50 -2.20 6.40
C GLY A 196 -18.30 -3.16 6.27
N ILE A 197 -17.44 -2.95 5.27
CA ILE A 197 -16.27 -3.83 5.01
C ILE A 197 -15.13 -3.60 6.02
N GLY A 198 -15.14 -2.48 6.78
CA GLY A 198 -14.08 -2.14 7.70
C GLY A 198 -12.75 -1.81 7.00
N GLU A 199 -11.88 -1.11 7.68
CA GLU A 199 -10.50 -0.94 7.20
C GLU A 199 -9.71 -2.21 7.55
N GLU A 200 -9.41 -3.02 6.54
CA GLU A 200 -8.31 -3.98 6.67
C GLU A 200 -7.02 -3.18 6.81
N THR A 201 -6.62 -2.89 8.05
CA THR A 201 -5.28 -2.39 8.32
C THR A 201 -4.30 -3.49 7.95
N THR A 202 -3.72 -3.40 6.77
CA THR A 202 -2.58 -4.25 6.41
C THR A 202 -1.44 -3.87 7.34
N VAL A 203 -1.25 -4.66 8.40
CA VAL A 203 -0.09 -4.51 9.27
C VAL A 203 1.09 -5.09 8.50
N PHE A 204 1.93 -4.21 7.97
CA PHE A 204 3.19 -4.64 7.37
C PHE A 204 4.10 -5.17 8.48
N ALA A 205 4.71 -6.33 8.25
CA ALA A 205 5.80 -6.77 9.10
C ALA A 205 6.89 -5.71 9.06
N GLN A 206 7.41 -5.34 10.23
CA GLN A 206 8.51 -4.40 10.31
C GLN A 206 9.74 -5.06 9.70
N GLU A 207 10.17 -4.61 8.53
CA GLU A 207 11.36 -5.13 7.82
C GLU A 207 12.65 -4.41 8.23
N TYR A 208 12.53 -3.21 8.79
CA TYR A 208 13.65 -2.42 9.27
C TYR A 208 13.59 -2.29 10.78
N PHE A 209 14.63 -2.77 11.42
CA PHE A 209 14.85 -2.59 12.86
C PHE A 209 16.04 -1.66 13.04
N PRO A 210 15.88 -0.47 13.64
CA PRO A 210 17.03 0.34 14.02
C PRO A 210 17.97 -0.50 14.91
N ASP A 211 19.27 -0.34 14.73
CA ASP A 211 20.29 -1.08 15.49
C ASP A 211 20.07 -1.00 17.01
N SER A 212 19.43 0.06 17.50
CA SER A 212 19.03 0.24 18.89
C SER A 212 17.91 -0.70 19.36
N MET A 213 17.14 -1.31 18.43
CA MET A 213 16.07 -2.28 18.74
C MET A 213 16.51 -3.74 18.53
N MET A 214 17.59 -3.99 17.80
CA MET A 214 18.21 -5.32 17.75
C MET A 214 18.82 -5.60 19.10
N GLY A 215 18.24 -6.56 19.81
CA GLY A 215 18.73 -7.02 21.09
C GLY A 215 20.20 -7.43 20.97
N SER A 216 21.04 -7.00 21.92
CA SER A 216 22.46 -7.24 22.04
C SER A 216 23.26 -6.95 20.75
N VAL A 217 23.76 -5.74 20.60
CA VAL A 217 24.98 -5.52 19.83
C VAL A 217 25.94 -6.64 20.24
N ASP A 218 26.47 -7.36 19.24
CA ASP A 218 27.45 -8.40 19.49
C ASP A 218 28.52 -7.83 20.44
N ASP A 219 28.68 -8.46 21.61
CA ASP A 219 29.66 -8.04 22.62
C ASP A 219 31.07 -8.37 22.16
N ALA A 220 31.22 -8.94 20.96
CA ALA A 220 32.51 -9.26 20.39
C ALA A 220 33.35 -7.99 20.15
N TYR A 221 34.54 -8.02 20.71
CA TYR A 221 35.57 -7.04 20.42
C TYR A 221 36.88 -7.76 20.10
N THR A 222 37.80 -7.06 19.48
CA THR A 222 39.14 -7.56 19.17
C THR A 222 40.17 -6.62 19.74
N VAL A 223 41.22 -7.19 20.34
CA VAL A 223 42.39 -6.46 20.79
C VAL A 223 43.58 -7.02 20.02
N THR A 224 44.27 -6.15 19.27
CA THR A 224 45.44 -6.49 18.48
C THR A 224 46.57 -5.50 18.76
N TYR A 225 47.81 -5.94 18.55
CA TYR A 225 48.98 -5.05 18.60
C TYR A 225 49.45 -4.76 17.19
N ASP A 226 49.55 -3.48 16.86
CA ASP A 226 50.03 -3.00 15.57
C ASP A 226 51.54 -2.72 15.70
N GLU A 227 52.36 -3.57 15.07
CA GLU A 227 53.83 -3.46 15.11
C GLU A 227 54.39 -2.28 14.29
N GLU A 228 53.60 -1.77 13.32
CA GLU A 228 54.06 -0.64 12.49
C GLU A 228 53.93 0.70 13.22
N GLU A 229 52.81 0.87 13.94
CA GLU A 229 52.53 2.12 14.65
C GLU A 229 52.89 2.04 16.15
N ASP A 230 53.31 0.88 16.64
CA ASP A 230 53.66 0.61 18.04
C ASP A 230 52.52 0.93 19.01
N GLU A 231 51.30 0.46 18.68
CA GLU A 231 50.10 0.74 19.47
C GLU A 231 49.18 -0.49 19.60
N TYR A 232 48.38 -0.53 20.65
CA TYR A 232 47.32 -1.51 20.82
C TYR A 232 46.06 -0.98 20.18
N VAL A 233 45.40 -1.80 19.31
CA VAL A 233 44.16 -1.45 18.60
C VAL A 233 43.02 -2.24 19.19
N VAL A 234 41.98 -1.56 19.63
CA VAL A 234 40.76 -2.16 20.18
C VAL A 234 39.57 -1.76 19.32
N GLU A 235 38.90 -2.74 18.72
CA GLU A 235 37.74 -2.53 17.84
C GLU A 235 36.60 -3.44 18.25
N GLY A 236 35.37 -2.97 18.10
CA GLY A 236 34.14 -3.72 18.35
C GLY A 236 32.91 -2.84 18.31
N PRO A 237 31.75 -3.36 17.84
CA PRO A 237 30.54 -2.55 17.66
C PRO A 237 30.08 -1.86 18.96
N LYS A 238 30.28 -2.50 20.11
CA LYS A 238 29.90 -1.94 21.42
C LYS A 238 30.82 -0.82 21.84
N ILE A 239 32.11 -0.90 21.48
CA ILE A 239 33.10 0.15 21.76
C ILE A 239 32.82 1.37 20.91
N GLU A 240 32.61 1.21 19.60
CA GLU A 240 32.24 2.28 18.68
C GLU A 240 30.99 3.01 19.17
N LYS A 241 29.98 2.26 19.55
CA LYS A 241 28.73 2.78 20.08
C LYS A 241 28.97 3.58 21.38
N MET A 242 29.77 3.04 22.29
CA MET A 242 30.08 3.70 23.56
C MET A 242 30.86 5.01 23.37
N LEU A 243 31.81 5.04 22.44
CA LEU A 243 32.52 6.25 22.05
C LEU A 243 31.60 7.31 21.48
N GLY A 244 30.64 6.93 20.64
CA GLY A 244 29.64 7.83 20.06
C GLY A 244 28.68 8.44 21.09
N TYR A 245 28.47 7.80 22.23
CA TYR A 245 27.54 8.26 23.27
C TYR A 245 28.25 9.01 24.43
N THR A 246 29.55 8.88 24.54
CA THR A 246 30.28 9.38 25.72
C THR A 246 31.04 10.64 25.39
N ASN A 247 30.79 11.72 26.13
CA ASN A 247 31.61 12.93 26.05
C ASN A 247 32.92 12.71 26.86
N LEU A 248 33.97 12.32 26.14
CA LEU A 248 35.28 12.03 26.74
C LEU A 248 36.03 13.27 27.22
N ASP A 249 35.64 14.47 26.78
CA ASP A 249 36.22 15.73 27.26
C ASP A 249 35.79 16.06 28.70
N SER A 250 34.77 15.39 29.21
CA SER A 250 34.32 15.57 30.59
C SER A 250 34.92 14.50 31.52
N GLU A 251 35.39 14.92 32.68
CA GLU A 251 35.93 14.01 33.71
C GLU A 251 34.96 12.84 34.05
N LYS A 252 33.67 13.14 34.11
CA LYS A 252 32.62 12.10 34.38
C LYS A 252 32.41 11.15 33.20
N GLY A 253 32.44 11.66 31.95
CA GLY A 253 32.32 10.83 30.77
C GLY A 253 33.54 9.93 30.61
N PHE A 254 34.73 10.45 30.84
CA PHE A 254 35.95 9.67 30.79
C PHE A 254 35.95 8.55 31.86
N THR A 255 35.58 8.88 33.11
CA THR A 255 35.45 7.88 34.18
C THR A 255 34.41 6.82 33.84
N PHE A 256 33.31 7.21 33.24
CA PHE A 256 32.27 6.24 32.78
C PHE A 256 32.79 5.31 31.70
N PHE A 257 33.54 5.83 30.74
CA PHE A 257 34.18 5.02 29.69
C PHE A 257 35.23 4.07 30.24
N GLN A 258 36.07 4.52 31.18
CA GLN A 258 37.04 3.64 31.86
C GLN A 258 36.36 2.47 32.58
N ASN A 259 35.26 2.74 33.29
CA ASN A 259 34.50 1.71 33.95
C ASN A 259 33.91 0.69 32.94
N PHE A 260 33.43 1.19 31.80
CA PHE A 260 32.94 0.32 30.71
C PHE A 260 34.06 -0.59 30.18
N LEU A 261 35.27 -0.08 29.91
CA LEU A 261 36.40 -0.89 29.44
C LEU A 261 36.77 -1.99 30.46
N LYS A 262 36.69 -1.65 31.74
CA LYS A 262 36.95 -2.59 32.84
C LYS A 262 35.84 -3.68 32.90
N ASP A 263 34.59 -3.27 32.92
CA ASP A 263 33.43 -4.20 33.01
C ASP A 263 33.32 -5.12 31.78
N ALA A 264 33.78 -4.64 30.61
CA ALA A 264 33.82 -5.43 29.37
C ALA A 264 35.03 -6.38 29.29
N GLY A 265 35.97 -6.34 30.26
CA GLY A 265 37.17 -7.18 30.26
C GLY A 265 38.29 -6.74 29.32
N ILE A 266 38.12 -5.59 28.67
CA ILE A 266 39.10 -5.10 27.67
C ILE A 266 40.43 -4.76 28.33
N LEU A 267 40.44 -4.17 29.54
CA LEU A 267 41.66 -3.87 30.27
C LEU A 267 42.43 -5.14 30.65
N GLU A 268 41.73 -6.20 31.03
CA GLU A 268 42.34 -7.50 31.39
C GLU A 268 42.97 -8.14 30.14
N GLU A 269 42.38 -8.00 28.99
CA GLU A 269 42.91 -8.50 27.72
C GLU A 269 44.14 -7.76 27.25
N LEU A 270 44.15 -6.41 27.34
CA LEU A 270 45.30 -5.58 27.10
C LEU A 270 46.50 -5.95 28.02
N GLU A 271 46.23 -6.15 29.32
CA GLU A 271 47.26 -6.60 30.27
C GLU A 271 47.79 -7.99 29.91
N SER A 272 46.94 -8.90 29.42
CA SER A 272 47.36 -10.25 28.99
C SER A 272 48.24 -10.24 27.77
N LEU A 273 48.07 -9.23 26.88
CA LEU A 273 48.91 -8.98 25.71
C LEU A 273 50.22 -8.25 26.05
N GLY A 274 50.39 -7.81 27.31
CA GLY A 274 51.63 -7.29 27.81
C GLY A 274 51.79 -5.77 27.80
N ILE A 275 50.67 -5.02 27.71
CA ILE A 275 50.69 -3.54 27.70
C ILE A 275 51.42 -3.00 28.93
N GLN A 276 52.23 -1.95 28.74
CA GLN A 276 52.97 -1.27 29.79
C GLN A 276 52.44 0.14 29.98
N GLU A 277 52.74 0.73 31.13
CA GLU A 277 52.44 2.15 31.39
C GLU A 277 53.13 3.05 30.37
N GLY A 278 52.33 3.89 29.70
CA GLY A 278 52.77 4.80 28.64
C GLY A 278 52.59 4.27 27.23
N ASP A 279 52.17 2.99 27.07
CA ASP A 279 51.84 2.46 25.75
C ASP A 279 50.53 3.11 25.24
N THR A 280 50.46 3.27 23.92
CA THR A 280 49.29 3.87 23.26
C THR A 280 48.23 2.83 22.93
N VAL A 281 46.99 3.13 23.26
CA VAL A 281 45.79 2.35 22.88
C VAL A 281 44.96 3.17 21.93
N ARG A 282 44.71 2.65 20.75
CA ARG A 282 43.83 3.24 19.74
C ARG A 282 42.49 2.52 19.73
N MET A 283 41.44 3.31 19.83
CA MET A 283 40.05 2.86 19.68
C MET A 283 39.37 3.73 18.63
N TYR A 284 39.21 3.20 17.40
CA TYR A 284 38.68 3.93 16.24
C TYR A 284 39.50 5.23 15.98
N GLY A 285 38.88 6.39 16.14
CA GLY A 285 39.53 7.71 15.93
C GLY A 285 40.16 8.32 17.16
N LEU A 286 40.28 7.58 18.27
CA LEU A 286 40.79 8.07 19.55
C LEU A 286 42.02 7.27 19.97
N SER A 287 43.09 7.97 20.36
CA SER A 287 44.27 7.35 20.94
C SER A 287 44.55 7.96 22.32
N PHE A 288 44.87 7.14 23.26
CA PHE A 288 45.22 7.55 24.65
C PHE A 288 46.29 6.63 25.21
N ASP A 289 47.08 7.20 26.15
CA ASP A 289 48.13 6.45 26.81
C ASP A 289 47.57 5.62 27.96
N TYR A 290 48.02 4.38 28.07
CA TYR A 290 47.64 3.49 29.16
C TYR A 290 48.39 3.82 30.45
N TYR A 291 47.66 4.07 31.53
CA TYR A 291 48.16 4.21 32.88
C TYR A 291 47.30 3.38 33.84
N LYS A 292 47.94 2.69 34.77
CA LYS A 292 47.33 1.82 35.77
C LYS A 292 46.79 2.57 36.97
#